data_cfafc338eb946bb92229579b4947e832
#
_entry.id   cfafc338eb946bb92229579b4947e832
#
_cell.length_a   1.000
_cell.length_b   1.000
_cell.length_c   1.000
_cell.angle_alpha   90.00
_cell.angle_beta   90.00
_cell.angle_gamma   90.00
#
_symmetry.space_group_name_H-M   'P 1'
#
loop_
_entity.id
_entity.type
_entity.pdbx_description
1 polymer ?
#
loop_
_entity_poly.entity_id
_entity_poly.type
_entity_poly.pdbx_seq_one_letter_code
_entity_poly.pdbx_strand_id
1 'polypeptide(L)'
;MNEQDCKKLAELLFPDVDKTPDYYEEKYPYRKLPNKAEVTRLGPSPTGFIHLGNLYSALADERIAHKNGGVFYLRIEDTDAKRTVEGAVDLVINSLRYFDIEFDEGAGFPDSDPVNAYGPYYQTQRVDIYHTFAKELVLKGLAYPCFCTEEELEAVRLQQETDKVLTGYYGKYAVCRDLSLETI
;
A
#
# COMPACT_ATOMS: atom_id res chain seq x y z
N MET A 1 -21.74 6.40 -12.94
CA MET A 1 -22.69 5.41 -12.37
C MET A 1 -23.49 6.07 -11.26
N ASN A 2 -24.76 5.66 -11.06
CA ASN A 2 -25.54 6.09 -9.89
C ASN A 2 -25.20 5.24 -8.65
N GLU A 3 -25.73 5.63 -7.47
CA GLU A 3 -25.44 4.96 -6.20
C GLU A 3 -25.82 3.45 -6.21
N GLN A 4 -26.93 3.10 -6.85
CA GLN A 4 -27.37 1.71 -6.94
C GLN A 4 -26.43 0.86 -7.82
N ASP A 5 -25.91 1.45 -8.90
CA ASP A 5 -24.91 0.80 -9.76
C ASP A 5 -23.59 0.60 -9.03
N CYS A 6 -23.12 1.61 -8.29
CA CYS A 6 -21.92 1.50 -7.46
C CYS A 6 -22.03 0.38 -6.43
N LYS A 7 -23.19 0.23 -5.79
CA LYS A 7 -23.46 -0.85 -4.85
C LYS A 7 -23.40 -2.22 -5.50
N LYS A 8 -24.06 -2.39 -6.66
CA LYS A 8 -24.00 -3.66 -7.41
C LYS A 8 -22.59 -3.98 -7.87
N LEU A 9 -21.87 -2.98 -8.36
CA LEU A 9 -20.49 -3.13 -8.80
C LEU A 9 -19.56 -3.55 -7.64
N ALA A 10 -19.70 -2.92 -6.47
CA ALA A 10 -18.93 -3.28 -5.30
C ALA A 10 -19.16 -4.73 -4.85
N GLU A 11 -20.41 -5.20 -4.86
CA GLU A 11 -20.74 -6.60 -4.56
C GLU A 11 -20.20 -7.57 -5.64
N LEU A 12 -20.20 -7.17 -6.90
CA LEU A 12 -19.66 -7.98 -7.99
C LEU A 12 -18.12 -8.12 -7.89
N LEU A 13 -17.42 -7.02 -7.59
CA LEU A 13 -15.96 -7.01 -7.51
C LEU A 13 -15.40 -7.62 -6.21
N PHE A 14 -16.14 -7.50 -5.10
CA PHE A 14 -15.71 -7.92 -3.78
C PHE A 14 -16.80 -8.73 -3.05
N PRO A 15 -17.23 -9.89 -3.60
CA PRO A 15 -18.34 -10.67 -3.06
C PRO A 15 -18.06 -11.22 -1.66
N ASP A 16 -16.80 -11.55 -1.37
CA ASP A 16 -16.37 -12.20 -0.13
C ASP A 16 -15.93 -11.21 0.96
N VAL A 17 -16.03 -9.89 0.68
CA VAL A 17 -15.66 -8.86 1.66
C VAL A 17 -16.88 -8.51 2.50
N ASP A 18 -16.86 -8.98 3.75
CA ASP A 18 -17.91 -8.79 4.76
C ASP A 18 -17.60 -7.68 5.79
N LYS A 19 -16.32 -7.29 5.89
CA LYS A 19 -15.86 -6.25 6.81
C LYS A 19 -16.05 -4.86 6.23
N THR A 20 -16.18 -3.89 7.14
CA THR A 20 -16.28 -2.46 6.81
C THR A 20 -15.00 -1.72 7.24
N PRO A 21 -14.74 -0.50 6.73
CA PRO A 21 -13.67 0.35 7.24
C PRO A 21 -13.72 0.51 8.77
N ASP A 22 -14.90 0.70 9.35
CA ASP A 22 -15.09 0.88 10.81
C ASP A 22 -14.52 -0.30 11.62
N TYR A 23 -14.70 -1.53 11.12
CA TYR A 23 -14.08 -2.71 11.75
C TYR A 23 -12.56 -2.58 11.87
N TYR A 24 -11.90 -2.06 10.83
CA TYR A 24 -10.44 -1.89 10.87
C TYR A 24 -10.01 -0.66 11.66
N GLU A 25 -10.81 0.40 11.68
CA GLU A 25 -10.56 1.58 12.52
C GLU A 25 -10.67 1.24 14.01
N GLU A 26 -11.62 0.37 14.39
CA GLU A 26 -11.72 -0.16 15.75
C GLU A 26 -10.56 -1.11 16.09
N LYS A 27 -10.20 -1.99 15.15
CA LYS A 27 -9.09 -2.94 15.32
C LYS A 27 -7.73 -2.24 15.43
N TYR A 28 -7.54 -1.16 14.71
CA TYR A 28 -6.30 -0.38 14.65
C TYR A 28 -6.56 1.07 15.08
N PRO A 29 -6.86 1.31 16.36
CA PRO A 29 -7.19 2.65 16.84
C PRO A 29 -5.99 3.59 16.70
N TYR A 30 -6.27 4.90 16.70
CA TYR A 30 -5.22 5.90 16.72
C TYR A 30 -4.23 5.66 17.86
N ARG A 31 -2.94 5.74 17.56
CA ARG A 31 -1.87 5.56 18.54
C ARG A 31 -1.91 6.68 19.58
N LYS A 32 -1.72 6.31 20.82
CA LYS A 32 -1.58 7.28 21.93
C LYS A 32 -0.12 7.73 22.03
N LEU A 33 0.27 8.64 21.15
CA LEU A 33 1.64 9.15 21.08
C LEU A 33 1.75 10.55 21.69
N PRO A 34 2.98 10.98 22.10
CA PRO A 34 3.24 12.33 22.53
C PRO A 34 2.88 13.38 21.46
N ASN A 35 2.69 14.62 21.89
CA ASN A 35 2.40 15.70 20.95
C ASN A 35 3.59 15.89 19.98
N LYS A 36 3.27 16.03 18.68
CA LYS A 36 4.22 16.10 17.56
C LYS A 36 5.06 14.84 17.34
N ALA A 37 4.67 13.72 17.91
CA ALA A 37 5.29 12.44 17.58
C ALA A 37 4.82 11.99 16.20
N GLU A 38 5.77 11.55 15.38
CA GLU A 38 5.51 11.10 14.00
C GLU A 38 5.56 9.56 13.93
N VAL A 39 4.77 9.03 13.00
CA VAL A 39 4.82 7.61 12.64
C VAL A 39 5.40 7.50 11.24
N THR A 40 6.57 6.91 11.13
CA THR A 40 7.29 6.78 9.87
C THR A 40 7.43 5.32 9.45
N ARG A 41 7.74 5.07 8.19
CA ARG A 41 7.75 3.71 7.65
C ARG A 41 8.85 3.52 6.61
N LEU A 42 9.66 2.47 6.78
CA LEU A 42 10.40 1.89 5.67
C LEU A 42 9.57 0.78 5.01
N GLY A 43 9.40 0.85 3.68
CA GLY A 43 8.65 -0.12 2.89
C GLY A 43 9.49 -0.76 1.78
N PRO A 44 10.49 -1.59 2.09
CA PRO A 44 11.33 -2.21 1.08
C PRO A 44 10.60 -3.37 0.39
N SER A 45 10.83 -3.52 -0.92
CA SER A 45 10.49 -4.75 -1.62
C SER A 45 11.61 -5.78 -1.44
N PRO A 46 11.31 -7.06 -1.19
CA PRO A 46 12.32 -8.10 -0.95
C PRO A 46 12.93 -8.60 -2.26
N THR A 47 13.43 -7.69 -3.10
CA THR A 47 13.93 -7.98 -4.46
C THR A 47 15.43 -8.10 -4.55
N GLY A 48 16.14 -8.18 -3.41
CA GLY A 48 17.59 -8.32 -3.35
C GLY A 48 18.22 -7.41 -2.31
N PHE A 49 19.36 -6.83 -2.66
CA PHE A 49 20.16 -6.04 -1.72
C PHE A 49 19.51 -4.68 -1.43
N ILE A 50 19.56 -4.29 -0.16
CA ILE A 50 19.28 -2.92 0.24
C ILE A 50 20.43 -2.01 -0.25
N HIS A 51 20.12 -0.87 -0.85
CA HIS A 51 21.12 0.08 -1.31
C HIS A 51 21.20 1.30 -0.38
N LEU A 52 22.26 2.10 -0.52
CA LEU A 52 22.52 3.24 0.36
C LEU A 52 21.34 4.23 0.45
N GLY A 53 20.59 4.41 -0.64
CA GLY A 53 19.40 5.26 -0.64
C GLY A 53 18.32 4.78 0.31
N ASN A 54 18.07 3.46 0.38
CA ASN A 54 17.11 2.91 1.35
C ASN A 54 17.59 3.09 2.81
N LEU A 55 18.90 2.89 3.06
CA LEU A 55 19.49 3.10 4.39
C LEU A 55 19.40 4.57 4.81
N TYR A 56 19.68 5.50 3.90
CA TYR A 56 19.53 6.92 4.17
C TYR A 56 18.07 7.29 4.49
N SER A 57 17.11 6.79 3.72
CA SER A 57 15.69 7.00 4.00
C SER A 57 15.30 6.42 5.36
N ALA A 58 15.73 5.18 5.65
CA ALA A 58 15.47 4.53 6.93
C ALA A 58 16.04 5.31 8.11
N LEU A 59 17.26 5.82 7.99
CA LEU A 59 17.89 6.67 9.02
C LEU A 59 17.09 7.95 9.24
N ALA A 60 16.65 8.61 8.16
CA ALA A 60 15.84 9.82 8.25
C ALA A 60 14.49 9.54 8.92
N ASP A 61 13.81 8.46 8.52
CA ASP A 61 12.53 8.03 9.06
C ASP A 61 12.62 7.71 10.56
N GLU A 62 13.67 6.96 10.96
CA GLU A 62 13.92 6.64 12.36
C GLU A 62 14.16 7.91 13.20
N ARG A 63 15.03 8.82 12.73
CA ARG A 63 15.34 10.08 13.45
C ARG A 63 14.13 10.99 13.57
N ILE A 64 13.27 11.04 12.55
CA ILE A 64 12.02 11.81 12.57
C ILE A 64 11.06 11.23 13.61
N ALA A 65 10.85 9.91 13.59
CA ALA A 65 9.97 9.24 14.53
C ALA A 65 10.48 9.40 15.99
N HIS A 66 11.72 9.01 16.24
CA HIS A 66 12.27 8.95 17.60
C HIS A 66 12.51 10.32 18.24
N LYS A 67 12.66 11.39 17.42
CA LYS A 67 12.89 12.75 17.93
C LYS A 67 11.85 13.20 18.96
N ASN A 68 10.59 12.78 18.78
CA ASN A 68 9.47 13.19 19.64
C ASN A 68 8.73 11.99 20.28
N GLY A 69 9.37 10.81 20.34
CA GLY A 69 8.79 9.61 20.91
C GLY A 69 7.67 9.01 20.03
N GLY A 70 7.87 9.09 18.73
CA GLY A 70 7.01 8.45 17.73
C GLY A 70 7.37 6.99 17.47
N VAL A 71 6.95 6.46 16.34
CA VAL A 71 7.13 5.06 15.96
C VAL A 71 7.72 4.97 14.55
N PHE A 72 8.80 4.25 14.39
CA PHE A 72 9.35 3.85 13.09
C PHE A 72 9.07 2.36 12.86
N TYR A 73 8.41 1.99 11.75
CA TYR A 73 8.10 0.60 11.49
C TYR A 73 8.58 0.09 10.13
N LEU A 74 8.90 -1.22 10.09
CA LEU A 74 9.33 -1.92 8.88
C LEU A 74 8.18 -2.73 8.30
N ARG A 75 7.70 -2.39 7.08
CA ARG A 75 6.70 -3.16 6.35
C ARG A 75 7.26 -3.64 5.02
N ILE A 76 7.32 -4.94 4.85
CA ILE A 76 7.80 -5.56 3.60
C ILE A 76 6.73 -5.43 2.52
N GLU A 77 7.10 -4.87 1.37
CA GLU A 77 6.24 -4.72 0.20
C GLU A 77 6.52 -5.87 -0.79
N ASP A 78 5.96 -7.04 -0.47
CA ASP A 78 6.22 -8.35 -1.09
C ASP A 78 5.22 -8.73 -2.19
N THR A 79 4.58 -7.74 -2.84
CA THR A 79 3.57 -7.99 -3.88
C THR A 79 4.18 -8.45 -5.22
N ASP A 80 5.46 -8.22 -5.45
CA ASP A 80 6.16 -8.66 -6.65
C ASP A 80 6.82 -10.02 -6.45
N ALA A 81 6.00 -11.08 -6.51
CA ALA A 81 6.47 -12.46 -6.32
C ALA A 81 7.55 -12.89 -7.35
N LYS A 82 7.56 -12.28 -8.56
CA LYS A 82 8.53 -12.63 -9.62
C LYS A 82 9.96 -12.17 -9.29
N ARG A 83 10.10 -11.10 -8.50
CA ARG A 83 11.38 -10.51 -8.12
C ARG A 83 11.77 -10.77 -6.66
N THR A 84 10.93 -11.48 -5.91
CA THR A 84 11.24 -11.84 -4.52
C THR A 84 12.45 -12.77 -4.45
N VAL A 85 13.42 -12.44 -3.62
CA VAL A 85 14.64 -13.20 -3.37
C VAL A 85 14.61 -13.79 -1.97
N GLU A 86 14.90 -15.07 -1.85
CA GLU A 86 14.99 -15.77 -0.56
C GLU A 86 16.08 -15.11 0.33
N GLY A 87 15.76 -14.88 1.60
CA GLY A 87 16.66 -14.23 2.55
C GLY A 87 16.76 -12.70 2.42
N ALA A 88 16.08 -12.07 1.44
CA ALA A 88 16.16 -10.63 1.25
C ALA A 88 15.60 -9.84 2.45
N VAL A 89 14.57 -10.36 3.12
CA VAL A 89 14.00 -9.72 4.33
C VAL A 89 15.02 -9.71 5.47
N ASP A 90 15.68 -10.85 5.72
CA ASP A 90 16.73 -10.95 6.75
C ASP A 90 17.90 -10.04 6.42
N LEU A 91 18.25 -9.92 5.14
CA LEU A 91 19.30 -9.00 4.69
C LEU A 91 18.93 -7.54 4.98
N VAL A 92 17.68 -7.13 4.73
CA VAL A 92 17.20 -5.79 5.08
C VAL A 92 17.32 -5.56 6.58
N ILE A 93 16.80 -6.47 7.41
CA ILE A 93 16.83 -6.34 8.87
C ILE A 93 18.25 -6.28 9.40
N ASN A 94 19.14 -7.18 8.93
CA ASN A 94 20.53 -7.21 9.35
C ASN A 94 21.29 -5.97 8.89
N SER A 95 20.98 -5.42 7.72
CA SER A 95 21.57 -4.18 7.23
C SER A 95 21.16 -3.00 8.09
N LEU A 96 19.88 -2.87 8.46
CA LEU A 96 19.44 -1.82 9.38
C LEU A 96 20.18 -1.90 10.74
N ARG A 97 20.24 -3.10 11.31
CA ARG A 97 20.97 -3.34 12.58
C ARG A 97 22.46 -3.03 12.49
N TYR A 98 23.09 -3.35 11.36
CA TYR A 98 24.52 -3.05 11.16
C TYR A 98 24.83 -1.54 11.18
N PHE A 99 23.87 -0.72 10.75
CA PHE A 99 23.99 0.74 10.76
C PHE A 99 23.30 1.41 11.96
N ASP A 100 23.01 0.64 13.02
CA ASP A 100 22.33 1.13 14.22
C ASP A 100 21.02 1.90 13.92
N ILE A 101 20.26 1.39 12.94
CA ILE A 101 18.93 1.90 12.60
C ILE A 101 17.92 0.93 13.23
N GLU A 102 17.19 1.40 14.24
CA GLU A 102 16.25 0.60 15.02
C GLU A 102 14.81 0.92 14.62
N PHE A 103 14.03 -0.12 14.31
CA PHE A 103 12.58 0.00 14.10
C PHE A 103 11.83 -0.60 15.30
N ASP A 104 10.71 0.05 15.67
CA ASP A 104 9.94 -0.28 16.87
C ASP A 104 8.95 -1.42 16.64
N GLU A 105 8.47 -1.59 15.41
CA GLU A 105 7.48 -2.56 14.99
C GLU A 105 7.79 -3.07 13.59
N GLY A 106 7.24 -4.22 13.22
CA GLY A 106 7.32 -4.64 11.83
C GLY A 106 7.80 -6.05 11.58
N ALA A 107 8.18 -6.30 10.32
CA ALA A 107 8.79 -7.55 9.93
C ALA A 107 10.08 -7.79 10.73
N GLY A 108 10.23 -9.00 11.27
CA GLY A 108 11.35 -9.36 12.15
C GLY A 108 10.97 -9.50 13.62
N PHE A 109 9.77 -9.05 14.00
CA PHE A 109 9.13 -9.44 15.26
C PHE A 109 8.06 -10.51 14.99
N PRO A 110 7.79 -11.43 15.94
CA PRO A 110 6.67 -12.36 15.83
C PRO A 110 5.34 -11.60 15.69
N ASP A 111 4.42 -12.09 14.86
CA ASP A 111 3.09 -11.47 14.70
C ASP A 111 2.28 -11.46 16.01
N SER A 112 2.57 -12.39 16.92
CA SER A 112 1.94 -12.46 18.25
C SER A 112 2.56 -11.50 19.27
N ASP A 113 3.66 -10.81 18.91
CA ASP A 113 4.29 -9.86 19.83
C ASP A 113 3.39 -8.63 19.99
N PRO A 114 3.15 -8.14 21.22
CA PRO A 114 2.39 -6.92 21.46
C PRO A 114 2.90 -5.68 20.72
N VAL A 115 4.19 -5.61 20.39
CA VAL A 115 4.76 -4.52 19.59
C VAL A 115 4.17 -4.50 18.18
N ASN A 116 3.72 -5.65 17.66
CA ASN A 116 3.11 -5.81 16.33
C ASN A 116 1.59 -5.64 16.32
N ALA A 117 1.00 -4.94 17.28
CA ALA A 117 -0.45 -4.74 17.38
C ALA A 117 -1.10 -4.10 16.14
N TYR A 118 -0.33 -3.39 15.30
CA TYR A 118 -0.79 -2.79 14.05
C TYR A 118 -0.44 -3.61 12.79
N GLY A 119 0.02 -4.86 12.99
CA GLY A 119 0.29 -5.81 11.91
C GLY A 119 -0.94 -6.24 11.10
N PRO A 120 -0.74 -7.13 10.13
CA PRO A 120 0.52 -7.73 9.72
C PRO A 120 1.45 -6.75 8.98
N TYR A 121 2.75 -7.04 8.96
CA TYR A 121 3.76 -6.17 8.35
C TYR A 121 4.36 -6.72 7.04
N TYR A 122 3.68 -7.67 6.42
CA TYR A 122 3.88 -8.07 5.03
C TYR A 122 2.68 -7.61 4.21
N GLN A 123 2.94 -6.94 3.07
CA GLN A 123 1.87 -6.33 2.28
C GLN A 123 0.87 -7.37 1.77
N THR A 124 1.34 -8.55 1.34
CA THR A 124 0.49 -9.66 0.88
C THR A 124 -0.48 -10.16 1.96
N GLN A 125 -0.14 -10.06 3.23
CA GLN A 125 -1.00 -10.46 4.34
C GLN A 125 -2.09 -9.42 4.68
N ARG A 126 -2.09 -8.26 4.02
CA ARG A 126 -3.04 -7.16 4.23
C ARG A 126 -4.15 -7.09 3.19
N VAL A 127 -4.29 -8.10 2.36
CA VAL A 127 -5.26 -8.13 1.24
C VAL A 127 -6.68 -7.85 1.70
N ASP A 128 -7.13 -8.44 2.81
CA ASP A 128 -8.47 -8.22 3.36
C ASP A 128 -8.71 -6.75 3.74
N ILE A 129 -7.70 -6.09 4.29
CA ILE A 129 -7.76 -4.66 4.62
C ILE A 129 -7.92 -3.87 3.32
N TYR A 130 -7.06 -4.13 2.33
CA TYR A 130 -7.10 -3.40 1.06
C TYR A 130 -8.41 -3.61 0.32
N HIS A 131 -8.92 -4.84 0.25
CA HIS A 131 -10.19 -5.14 -0.40
C HIS A 131 -11.36 -4.43 0.29
N THR A 132 -11.37 -4.36 1.61
CA THR A 132 -12.40 -3.63 2.35
C THR A 132 -12.43 -2.15 1.99
N PHE A 133 -11.28 -1.49 1.99
CA PHE A 133 -11.21 -0.07 1.63
C PHE A 133 -11.41 0.16 0.12
N ALA A 134 -10.99 -0.77 -0.75
CA ALA A 134 -11.26 -0.71 -2.18
C ALA A 134 -12.77 -0.85 -2.46
N LYS A 135 -13.46 -1.79 -1.80
CA LYS A 135 -14.93 -1.94 -1.86
C LYS A 135 -15.63 -0.65 -1.47
N GLU A 136 -15.19 -0.02 -0.38
CA GLU A 136 -15.74 1.26 0.09
C GLU A 136 -15.56 2.40 -0.93
N LEU A 137 -14.39 2.46 -1.59
CA LEU A 137 -14.15 3.45 -2.65
C LEU A 137 -15.06 3.23 -3.85
N VAL A 138 -15.32 1.98 -4.25
CA VAL A 138 -16.28 1.65 -5.32
C VAL A 138 -17.70 2.02 -4.91
N LEU A 139 -18.11 1.71 -3.67
CA LEU A 139 -19.42 2.10 -3.13
C LEU A 139 -19.64 3.61 -3.20
N LYS A 140 -18.60 4.40 -2.93
CA LYS A 140 -18.63 5.87 -3.01
C LYS A 140 -18.49 6.43 -4.43
N GLY A 141 -18.31 5.59 -5.44
CA GLY A 141 -18.06 6.03 -6.82
C GLY A 141 -16.70 6.70 -7.03
N LEU A 142 -15.76 6.49 -6.11
CA LEU A 142 -14.40 7.06 -6.14
C LEU A 142 -13.38 6.12 -6.79
N ALA A 143 -13.74 4.87 -7.03
CA ALA A 143 -12.94 3.89 -7.76
C ALA A 143 -13.81 3.14 -8.77
N TYR A 144 -13.19 2.67 -9.84
CA TYR A 144 -13.79 1.88 -10.90
C TYR A 144 -12.80 0.83 -11.42
N PRO A 145 -13.27 -0.30 -11.98
CA PRO A 145 -12.39 -1.29 -12.58
C PRO A 145 -11.81 -0.78 -13.90
N CYS A 146 -10.55 -1.13 -14.16
CA CYS A 146 -9.89 -0.87 -15.43
C CYS A 146 -9.59 -2.19 -16.14
N PHE A 147 -9.98 -2.31 -17.41
CA PHE A 147 -9.82 -3.50 -18.25
C PHE A 147 -8.78 -3.30 -19.36
N CYS A 148 -8.08 -2.16 -19.36
CA CYS A 148 -7.04 -1.89 -20.35
C CYS A 148 -5.89 -2.88 -20.23
N THR A 149 -5.41 -3.40 -21.35
CA THR A 149 -4.20 -4.21 -21.43
C THR A 149 -2.95 -3.34 -21.30
N GLU A 150 -1.79 -3.98 -21.07
CA GLU A 150 -0.51 -3.26 -21.03
C GLU A 150 -0.22 -2.56 -22.36
N GLU A 151 -0.55 -3.20 -23.49
CA GLU A 151 -0.36 -2.66 -24.83
C GLU A 151 -1.24 -1.42 -25.07
N GLU A 152 -2.50 -1.45 -24.61
CA GLU A 152 -3.42 -0.30 -24.70
C GLU A 152 -2.92 0.88 -23.85
N LEU A 153 -2.44 0.61 -22.63
CA LEU A 153 -1.89 1.64 -21.77
C LEU A 153 -0.61 2.24 -22.35
N GLU A 154 0.26 1.43 -22.96
CA GLU A 154 1.47 1.92 -23.61
C GLU A 154 1.15 2.76 -24.86
N ALA A 155 0.15 2.35 -25.66
CA ALA A 155 -0.31 3.16 -26.80
C ALA A 155 -0.83 4.53 -26.36
N VAL A 156 -1.59 4.58 -25.25
CA VAL A 156 -2.04 5.85 -24.66
C VAL A 156 -0.87 6.71 -24.21
N ARG A 157 0.13 6.13 -23.58
CA ARG A 157 1.34 6.82 -23.13
C ARG A 157 2.11 7.46 -24.29
N LEU A 158 2.36 6.69 -25.35
CA LEU A 158 3.02 7.18 -26.56
C LEU A 158 2.24 8.32 -27.22
N GLN A 159 0.90 8.22 -27.24
CA GLN A 159 0.06 9.31 -27.76
C GLN A 159 0.20 10.58 -26.90
N GLN A 160 0.19 10.45 -25.58
CA GLN A 160 0.36 11.58 -24.66
C GLN A 160 1.73 12.24 -24.81
N GLU A 161 2.80 11.47 -25.00
CA GLU A 161 4.14 11.97 -25.26
C GLU A 161 4.18 12.75 -26.60
N THR A 162 3.52 12.23 -27.65
CA THR A 162 3.39 12.89 -28.95
C THR A 162 2.63 14.22 -28.83
N ASP A 163 1.56 14.22 -28.06
CA ASP A 163 0.70 15.38 -27.80
C ASP A 163 1.38 16.37 -26.81
N LYS A 164 2.54 16.02 -26.25
CA LYS A 164 3.29 16.79 -25.23
C LYS A 164 2.44 17.12 -24.00
N VAL A 165 1.59 16.19 -23.57
CA VAL A 165 0.83 16.28 -22.33
C VAL A 165 1.43 15.34 -21.29
N LEU A 166 1.10 15.57 -20.01
CA LEU A 166 1.58 14.71 -18.93
C LEU A 166 1.06 13.28 -19.14
N THR A 167 1.95 12.29 -19.05
CA THR A 167 1.58 10.88 -19.17
C THR A 167 0.82 10.41 -17.94
N GLY A 168 -0.21 9.56 -18.13
CA GLY A 168 -1.00 8.98 -17.04
C GLY A 168 -2.41 8.58 -17.48
N TYR A 169 -3.11 7.87 -16.59
CA TYR A 169 -4.47 7.38 -16.83
C TYR A 169 -5.49 8.37 -16.25
N TYR A 170 -5.82 9.41 -16.99
CA TYR A 170 -6.71 10.50 -16.57
C TYR A 170 -7.48 11.15 -17.74
N GLY A 171 -8.46 11.99 -17.42
CA GLY A 171 -9.25 12.75 -18.40
C GLY A 171 -9.86 11.83 -19.46
N LYS A 172 -9.71 12.22 -20.74
CA LYS A 172 -10.18 11.44 -21.91
C LYS A 172 -9.46 10.10 -22.11
N TYR A 173 -8.30 9.92 -21.48
CA TYR A 173 -7.49 8.70 -21.58
C TYR A 173 -7.92 7.63 -20.56
N ALA A 174 -8.73 7.98 -19.57
CA ALA A 174 -9.26 7.04 -18.58
C ALA A 174 -10.57 6.42 -19.08
N VAL A 175 -10.49 5.67 -20.16
CA VAL A 175 -11.63 5.16 -20.93
C VAL A 175 -12.57 4.24 -20.12
N CYS A 176 -12.05 3.54 -19.12
CA CYS A 176 -12.87 2.65 -18.28
C CYS A 176 -13.69 3.39 -17.22
N ARG A 177 -13.41 4.67 -16.96
CA ARG A 177 -14.09 5.45 -15.90
C ARG A 177 -15.59 5.58 -16.14
N ASP A 178 -15.97 5.78 -17.38
CA ASP A 178 -17.33 6.15 -17.75
C ASP A 178 -18.11 4.95 -18.34
N LEU A 179 -17.59 3.72 -18.15
CA LEU A 179 -18.31 2.50 -18.54
C LEU A 179 -19.59 2.33 -17.73
N SER A 180 -20.63 1.82 -18.38
CA SER A 180 -21.88 1.45 -17.71
C SER A 180 -21.71 0.11 -16.97
N LEU A 181 -22.55 -0.13 -15.95
CA LEU A 181 -22.56 -1.42 -15.24
C LEU A 181 -22.85 -2.60 -16.18
N GLU A 182 -23.61 -2.37 -17.27
CA GLU A 182 -23.92 -3.41 -18.25
C GLU A 182 -22.73 -3.77 -19.14
N THR A 183 -21.73 -2.86 -19.23
CA THR A 183 -20.50 -3.06 -20.01
C THR A 183 -19.43 -3.75 -19.17
N ILE A 184 -19.48 -3.58 -17.86
CA ILE A 184 -18.58 -4.17 -16.88
C ILE A 184 -18.99 -5.62 -16.59
#